data_fb32b3e0fbfcc68b20193c89c576e496
#
_entry.id   fb32b3e0fbfcc68b20193c89c576e496
#
_cell.length_a   1.000
_cell.length_b   1.000
_cell.length_c   1.000
_cell.angle_alpha   90.00
_cell.angle_beta   90.00
_cell.angle_gamma   90.00
#
_symmetry.space_group_name_H-M   'P 1'
#
loop_
_entity.id
_entity.type
_entity.pdbx_description
1 polymer ?
#
loop_
_entity_poly.entity_id
_entity_poly.type
_entity_poly.pdbx_seq_one_letter_code
_entity_poly.pdbx_strand_id
1 'polypeptide(L)'
;AAYNAAKADLESARAAVDDARIKLGHAYVTAPVSGFTSKEYRSVGNLITAGAGNDSRLTVINKIDPIYANFSIPSPDYMHMQVLRSQGRLRFDKQEAALDLADGSRYPAPGAINFIDKQVNPNTSVVAARAEFPNSDSLVLPGQFVRVTISGPVLVNAILIPQQAVLQTQKGSMVVVVGDNDIAEMRPVKLGQAYGGDFLVDEGLKPGERIVVEGTNKAQPGQPVSIVQAEEPEAREEGTK
;
A
#
# COMPACT_ATOMS: atom_id res chain seq x y z
N ALA A 1 14.87 -45.09 -52.41
CA ALA A 1 13.41 -45.17 -52.16
C ALA A 1 13.10 -45.96 -50.87
N ALA A 2 13.55 -47.22 -50.71
CA ALA A 2 13.25 -48.08 -49.52
C ALA A 2 13.78 -47.52 -48.20
N TYR A 3 14.97 -46.93 -48.15
CA TYR A 3 15.53 -46.32 -46.97
C TYR A 3 14.69 -45.13 -46.47
N ASN A 4 14.25 -44.25 -47.38
CA ASN A 4 13.42 -43.10 -47.02
C ASN A 4 12.02 -43.52 -46.53
N ALA A 5 11.46 -44.59 -47.11
CA ALA A 5 10.20 -45.16 -46.64
C ALA A 5 10.34 -45.71 -45.19
N ALA A 6 11.37 -46.56 -44.96
CA ALA A 6 11.63 -47.10 -43.63
C ALA A 6 11.93 -46.01 -42.59
N LYS A 7 12.59 -44.91 -42.97
CA LYS A 7 12.80 -43.79 -42.08
C LYS A 7 11.50 -43.07 -41.73
N ALA A 8 10.61 -42.84 -42.69
CA ALA A 8 9.30 -42.24 -42.47
C ALA A 8 8.42 -43.13 -41.55
N ASP A 9 8.44 -44.47 -41.77
CA ASP A 9 7.72 -45.42 -40.94
C ASP A 9 8.23 -45.37 -39.47
N LEU A 10 9.55 -45.28 -39.26
CA LEU A 10 10.14 -45.14 -37.93
C LEU A 10 9.72 -43.84 -37.25
N GLU A 11 9.73 -42.72 -37.98
CA GLU A 11 9.28 -41.44 -37.45
C GLU A 11 7.79 -41.45 -37.06
N SER A 12 6.96 -42.06 -37.91
CA SER A 12 5.52 -42.25 -37.62
C SER A 12 5.29 -43.14 -36.39
N ALA A 13 6.02 -44.24 -36.28
CA ALA A 13 5.91 -45.11 -35.10
C ALA A 13 6.35 -44.40 -33.80
N ARG A 14 7.42 -43.60 -33.87
CA ARG A 14 7.87 -42.79 -32.73
C ARG A 14 6.80 -41.76 -32.33
N ALA A 15 6.21 -41.06 -33.27
CA ALA A 15 5.13 -40.10 -33.01
C ALA A 15 3.91 -40.80 -32.35
N ALA A 16 3.56 -42.00 -32.76
CA ALA A 16 2.48 -42.79 -32.16
C ALA A 16 2.80 -43.18 -30.71
N VAL A 17 4.04 -43.55 -30.42
CA VAL A 17 4.49 -43.84 -29.04
C VAL A 17 4.43 -42.60 -28.16
N ASP A 18 4.87 -41.46 -28.67
CA ASP A 18 4.86 -40.20 -27.92
C ASP A 18 3.41 -39.72 -27.63
N ASP A 19 2.50 -39.86 -28.58
CA ASP A 19 1.07 -39.59 -28.39
C ASP A 19 0.46 -40.51 -27.32
N ALA A 20 0.80 -41.81 -27.36
CA ALA A 20 0.34 -42.74 -26.32
C ALA A 20 0.89 -42.41 -24.94
N ARG A 21 2.15 -41.95 -24.83
CA ARG A 21 2.76 -41.48 -23.56
C ARG A 21 2.08 -40.23 -23.02
N ILE A 22 1.76 -39.28 -23.89
CA ILE A 22 1.03 -38.06 -23.50
C ILE A 22 -0.35 -38.44 -22.94
N LYS A 23 -1.07 -39.33 -23.65
CA LYS A 23 -2.39 -39.81 -23.16
C LYS A 23 -2.30 -40.53 -21.82
N LEU A 24 -1.28 -41.34 -21.62
CA LEU A 24 -1.02 -41.99 -20.33
C LEU A 24 -0.69 -40.96 -19.25
N GLY A 25 0.10 -39.93 -19.59
CA GLY A 25 0.43 -38.83 -18.68
C GLY A 25 -0.80 -38.08 -18.16
N HIS A 26 -1.84 -37.96 -18.95
CA HIS A 26 -3.09 -37.33 -18.50
C HIS A 26 -3.85 -38.15 -17.43
N ALA A 27 -3.54 -39.43 -17.26
CA ALA A 27 -4.11 -40.27 -16.19
C ALA A 27 -3.51 -39.95 -14.81
N TYR A 28 -2.38 -39.25 -14.77
CA TYR A 28 -1.68 -38.87 -13.54
C TYR A 28 -1.71 -37.34 -13.36
N VAL A 29 -2.62 -36.86 -12.54
CA VAL A 29 -2.72 -35.42 -12.24
C VAL A 29 -1.88 -35.10 -11.02
N THR A 30 -0.80 -34.34 -11.22
CA THR A 30 0.11 -33.94 -10.15
C THR A 30 -0.08 -32.46 -9.81
N ALA A 31 0.20 -32.10 -8.55
CA ALA A 31 0.17 -30.72 -8.11
C ALA A 31 1.32 -29.92 -8.76
N PRO A 32 1.04 -28.83 -9.50
CA PRO A 32 2.07 -28.02 -10.14
C PRO A 32 2.84 -27.14 -9.15
N VAL A 33 2.28 -26.92 -7.97
CA VAL A 33 2.85 -26.08 -6.90
C VAL A 33 2.60 -26.73 -5.54
N SER A 34 3.49 -26.43 -4.60
CA SER A 34 3.30 -26.80 -3.19
C SER A 34 2.29 -25.87 -2.52
N GLY A 35 1.39 -26.39 -1.72
CA GLY A 35 0.37 -25.62 -1.02
C GLY A 35 -0.68 -26.49 -0.37
N PHE A 36 -1.70 -25.86 0.20
CA PHE A 36 -2.83 -26.52 0.81
C PHE A 36 -3.94 -26.74 -0.21
N THR A 37 -4.42 -27.98 -0.29
CA THR A 37 -5.56 -28.33 -1.15
C THR A 37 -6.86 -27.88 -0.51
N SER A 38 -7.76 -27.33 -1.31
CA SER A 38 -9.15 -27.08 -0.94
C SER A 38 -9.96 -28.39 -1.00
N LYS A 39 -11.27 -28.27 -0.81
CA LYS A 39 -12.17 -29.41 -1.00
C LYS A 39 -12.07 -29.98 -2.42
N GLU A 40 -12.39 -31.25 -2.57
CA GLU A 40 -12.60 -31.82 -3.87
C GLU A 40 -13.88 -31.26 -4.54
N TYR A 41 -13.80 -30.98 -5.82
CA TYR A 41 -14.95 -30.54 -6.62
C TYR A 41 -15.55 -31.67 -7.43
N ARG A 42 -14.82 -32.76 -7.60
CA ARG A 42 -15.22 -33.94 -8.36
C ARG A 42 -14.83 -35.20 -7.59
N SER A 43 -15.82 -36.00 -7.30
CA SER A 43 -15.62 -37.27 -6.62
C SER A 43 -15.28 -38.38 -7.60
N VAL A 44 -14.74 -39.50 -7.08
CA VAL A 44 -14.45 -40.71 -7.85
C VAL A 44 -15.72 -41.18 -8.60
N GLY A 45 -15.58 -41.47 -9.88
CA GLY A 45 -16.67 -41.87 -10.75
C GLY A 45 -17.28 -40.71 -11.60
N ASN A 46 -16.92 -39.46 -11.31
CA ASN A 46 -17.38 -38.37 -12.15
C ASN A 46 -16.56 -38.25 -13.44
N LEU A 47 -17.24 -37.99 -14.55
CA LEU A 47 -16.58 -37.74 -15.81
C LEU A 47 -15.90 -36.35 -15.78
N ILE A 48 -14.66 -36.28 -16.22
CA ILE A 48 -13.90 -35.05 -16.40
C ILE A 48 -13.62 -34.86 -17.87
N THR A 49 -14.05 -33.75 -18.41
CA THR A 49 -13.86 -33.41 -19.84
C THR A 49 -12.82 -32.30 -19.97
N ALA A 50 -11.79 -32.52 -20.77
CA ALA A 50 -10.79 -31.50 -21.06
C ALA A 50 -11.45 -30.27 -21.72
N GLY A 51 -11.08 -29.07 -21.25
CA GLY A 51 -11.60 -27.83 -21.79
C GLY A 51 -12.96 -27.35 -21.26
N ALA A 52 -13.61 -28.10 -20.33
CA ALA A 52 -14.90 -27.73 -19.76
C ALA A 52 -14.82 -26.60 -18.70
N GLY A 53 -13.74 -25.84 -18.64
CA GLY A 53 -13.58 -24.71 -17.73
C GLY A 53 -13.70 -25.13 -16.24
N ASN A 54 -14.60 -24.50 -15.50
CA ASN A 54 -14.82 -24.80 -14.08
C ASN A 54 -15.31 -26.25 -13.84
N ASP A 55 -15.92 -26.87 -14.83
CA ASP A 55 -16.45 -28.25 -14.71
C ASP A 55 -15.33 -29.31 -14.73
N SER A 56 -14.14 -28.97 -15.17
CA SER A 56 -12.97 -29.86 -15.11
C SER A 56 -12.09 -29.65 -13.87
N ARG A 57 -12.47 -28.76 -12.93
CA ARG A 57 -11.70 -28.47 -11.73
C ARG A 57 -11.78 -29.63 -10.73
N LEU A 58 -10.63 -30.17 -10.34
CA LEU A 58 -10.52 -31.23 -9.33
C LEU A 58 -10.44 -30.65 -7.92
N THR A 59 -9.49 -29.76 -7.69
CA THR A 59 -9.30 -29.03 -6.45
C THR A 59 -8.59 -27.72 -6.72
N VAL A 60 -8.45 -26.88 -5.73
CA VAL A 60 -7.64 -25.66 -5.77
C VAL A 60 -6.50 -25.80 -4.78
N ILE A 61 -5.29 -25.47 -5.21
CA ILE A 61 -4.12 -25.45 -4.35
C ILE A 61 -3.82 -23.99 -4.02
N ASN A 62 -3.86 -23.65 -2.75
CA ASN A 62 -3.55 -22.33 -2.26
C ASN A 62 -2.15 -22.33 -1.62
N LYS A 63 -1.26 -21.51 -2.12
CA LYS A 63 -0.02 -21.20 -1.44
C LYS A 63 -0.32 -20.11 -0.40
N ILE A 64 -0.21 -20.44 0.87
CA ILE A 64 -0.56 -19.56 1.98
C ILE A 64 0.65 -18.98 2.71
N ASP A 65 1.86 -19.47 2.41
CA ASP A 65 3.12 -18.93 2.91
C ASP A 65 4.11 -18.75 1.74
N PRO A 66 4.56 -17.52 1.46
CA PRO A 66 4.05 -16.27 2.01
C PRO A 66 2.63 -15.95 1.56
N ILE A 67 1.88 -15.18 2.38
CA ILE A 67 0.55 -14.68 2.02
C ILE A 67 0.65 -13.26 1.47
N TYR A 68 -0.24 -12.95 0.53
CA TYR A 68 -0.29 -11.64 -0.11
C TYR A 68 -1.53 -10.87 0.32
N ALA A 69 -1.32 -9.64 0.80
CA ALA A 69 -2.38 -8.67 1.02
C ALA A 69 -2.45 -7.71 -0.18
N ASN A 70 -3.57 -7.73 -0.89
CA ASN A 70 -3.83 -6.82 -1.99
C ASN A 70 -4.62 -5.62 -1.46
N PHE A 71 -4.19 -4.42 -1.78
CA PHE A 71 -4.84 -3.19 -1.38
C PHE A 71 -4.78 -2.15 -2.50
N SER A 72 -5.53 -1.08 -2.34
CA SER A 72 -5.64 -0.03 -3.35
C SER A 72 -5.27 1.31 -2.75
N ILE A 73 -4.50 2.09 -3.48
CA ILE A 73 -4.09 3.45 -3.13
C ILE A 73 -4.89 4.40 -4.02
N PRO A 74 -5.63 5.39 -3.48
CA PRO A 74 -6.30 6.41 -4.29
C PRO A 74 -5.30 7.13 -5.20
N SER A 75 -5.67 7.34 -6.45
CA SER A 75 -4.79 7.98 -7.44
C SER A 75 -4.31 9.38 -7.01
N PRO A 76 -5.14 10.25 -6.40
CA PRO A 76 -4.67 11.54 -5.90
C PRO A 76 -3.56 11.41 -4.85
N ASP A 77 -3.69 10.46 -3.91
CA ASP A 77 -2.71 10.23 -2.85
C ASP A 77 -1.39 9.71 -3.43
N TYR A 78 -1.50 8.78 -4.39
CA TYR A 78 -0.33 8.27 -5.09
C TYR A 78 0.40 9.38 -5.86
N MET A 79 -0.33 10.25 -6.58
CA MET A 79 0.26 11.39 -7.29
C MET A 79 0.89 12.38 -6.33
N HIS A 80 0.24 12.70 -5.21
CA HIS A 80 0.80 13.58 -4.18
C HIS A 80 2.12 13.04 -3.64
N MET A 81 2.18 11.74 -3.31
CA MET A 81 3.43 11.10 -2.90
C MET A 81 4.53 11.18 -3.97
N GLN A 82 4.19 11.02 -5.25
CA GLN A 82 5.16 11.14 -6.34
C GLN A 82 5.69 12.56 -6.50
N VAL A 83 4.85 13.58 -6.34
CA VAL A 83 5.26 15.00 -6.35
C VAL A 83 6.21 15.28 -5.20
N LEU A 84 5.87 14.89 -3.97
CA LEU A 84 6.74 15.07 -2.79
C LEU A 84 8.08 14.35 -2.97
N ARG A 85 8.07 13.16 -3.55
CA ARG A 85 9.28 12.40 -3.86
C ARG A 85 10.15 13.10 -4.90
N SER A 86 9.56 13.63 -5.98
CA SER A 86 10.30 14.36 -7.04
C SER A 86 10.93 15.64 -6.50
N GLN A 87 10.32 16.25 -5.50
CA GLN A 87 10.84 17.43 -4.79
C GLN A 87 11.90 17.09 -3.72
N GLY A 88 12.21 15.82 -3.50
CA GLY A 88 13.11 15.37 -2.42
C GLY A 88 12.55 15.54 -1.01
N ARG A 89 11.23 15.85 -0.90
CA ARG A 89 10.53 16.04 0.39
C ARG A 89 10.04 14.72 0.99
N LEU A 90 9.99 13.65 0.22
CA LEU A 90 9.57 12.32 0.67
C LEU A 90 10.70 11.32 0.46
N ARG A 91 11.11 10.65 1.53
CA ARG A 91 12.08 9.57 1.54
C ARG A 91 11.42 8.27 1.98
N PHE A 92 11.80 7.17 1.36
CA PHE A 92 11.38 5.83 1.76
C PHE A 92 12.59 5.12 2.36
N ASP A 93 12.66 5.04 3.67
CA ASP A 93 13.75 4.34 4.36
C ASP A 93 13.50 2.83 4.37
N LYS A 94 12.30 2.41 4.74
CA LYS A 94 11.81 1.04 4.63
C LYS A 94 10.32 1.09 4.25
N GLN A 95 9.90 0.22 3.36
CA GLN A 95 8.48 0.07 3.02
C GLN A 95 7.94 -1.14 3.78
N GLU A 96 7.67 -0.94 5.04
CA GLU A 96 7.07 -1.95 5.89
C GLU A 96 5.53 -1.82 5.86
N ALA A 97 4.88 -2.96 5.87
CA ALA A 97 3.44 -3.06 5.96
C ALA A 97 3.06 -3.83 7.22
N ALA A 98 2.08 -3.34 7.94
CA ALA A 98 1.47 -4.04 9.06
C ALA A 98 0.05 -4.46 8.68
N LEU A 99 -0.40 -5.60 9.19
CA LEU A 99 -1.77 -6.08 9.03
C LEU A 99 -2.51 -5.96 10.36
N ASP A 100 -3.69 -5.36 10.29
CA ASP A 100 -4.68 -5.45 11.36
C ASP A 100 -5.78 -6.42 10.91
N LEU A 101 -6.02 -7.45 11.71
CA LEU A 101 -6.99 -8.50 11.43
C LEU A 101 -8.42 -8.02 11.69
N ALA A 102 -9.40 -8.80 11.25
CA ALA A 102 -10.82 -8.44 11.38
C ALA A 102 -11.30 -8.33 12.84
N ASP A 103 -10.62 -9.00 13.76
CA ASP A 103 -10.88 -8.93 15.20
C ASP A 103 -10.24 -7.72 15.89
N GLY A 104 -9.51 -6.88 15.13
CA GLY A 104 -8.77 -5.73 15.63
C GLY A 104 -7.37 -6.05 16.16
N SER A 105 -6.96 -7.30 16.19
CA SER A 105 -5.61 -7.68 16.58
C SER A 105 -4.60 -7.36 15.47
N ARG A 106 -3.39 -7.03 15.88
CA ARG A 106 -2.29 -6.78 14.94
C ARG A 106 -1.56 -8.07 14.61
N TYR A 107 -1.32 -8.29 13.33
CA TYR A 107 -0.51 -9.41 12.88
C TYR A 107 0.95 -9.25 13.35
N PRO A 108 1.57 -10.27 13.97
CA PRO A 108 2.85 -10.11 14.64
C PRO A 108 4.04 -9.90 13.69
N ALA A 109 3.94 -10.41 12.46
CA ALA A 109 5.04 -10.32 11.50
C ALA A 109 4.84 -9.12 10.55
N PRO A 110 5.84 -8.24 10.40
CA PRO A 110 5.79 -7.20 9.41
C PRO A 110 5.88 -7.78 7.99
N GLY A 111 5.21 -7.13 7.07
CA GLY A 111 5.31 -7.43 5.65
C GLY A 111 6.08 -6.38 4.89
N ALA A 112 6.36 -6.67 3.62
CA ALA A 112 7.02 -5.77 2.70
C ALA A 112 6.16 -5.53 1.46
N ILE A 113 6.10 -4.29 0.99
CA ILE A 113 5.44 -3.95 -0.27
C ILE A 113 6.34 -4.47 -1.39
N ASN A 114 5.86 -5.47 -2.13
CA ASN A 114 6.61 -6.08 -3.23
C ASN A 114 6.09 -5.70 -4.61
N PHE A 115 4.92 -5.06 -4.69
CA PHE A 115 4.36 -4.63 -5.96
C PHE A 115 3.48 -3.39 -5.79
N ILE A 116 3.66 -2.43 -6.69
CA ILE A 116 2.78 -1.28 -6.89
C ILE A 116 2.59 -1.15 -8.39
N ASP A 117 1.34 -1.18 -8.83
CA ASP A 117 1.00 -1.06 -10.24
C ASP A 117 1.38 0.34 -10.76
N LYS A 118 1.79 0.40 -12.01
CA LYS A 118 2.06 1.67 -12.71
C LYS A 118 0.87 2.16 -13.52
N GLN A 119 -0.24 1.44 -13.45
CA GLN A 119 -1.48 1.76 -14.12
C GLN A 119 -2.57 2.10 -13.11
N VAL A 120 -3.25 3.21 -13.34
CA VAL A 120 -4.46 3.57 -12.61
C VAL A 120 -5.64 2.83 -13.20
N ASN A 121 -6.45 2.19 -12.37
CA ASN A 121 -7.70 1.61 -12.84
C ASN A 121 -8.69 2.73 -13.21
N PRO A 122 -9.12 2.84 -14.48
CA PRO A 122 -9.94 3.96 -14.93
C PRO A 122 -11.37 3.97 -14.32
N ASN A 123 -11.85 2.81 -13.87
CA ASN A 123 -13.20 2.70 -13.31
C ASN A 123 -13.26 3.08 -11.83
N THR A 124 -12.17 2.85 -11.09
CA THR A 124 -12.13 3.06 -9.63
C THR A 124 -11.18 4.16 -9.21
N SER A 125 -10.36 4.69 -10.14
CA SER A 125 -9.35 5.73 -9.89
C SER A 125 -8.37 5.37 -8.78
N VAL A 126 -7.98 4.09 -8.69
CA VAL A 126 -7.01 3.60 -7.71
C VAL A 126 -5.82 2.93 -8.39
N VAL A 127 -4.69 2.91 -7.70
CA VAL A 127 -3.49 2.15 -8.03
C VAL A 127 -3.48 0.88 -7.18
N ALA A 128 -3.37 -0.28 -7.82
CA ALA A 128 -3.28 -1.54 -7.10
C ALA A 128 -1.89 -1.72 -6.48
N ALA A 129 -1.84 -2.23 -5.27
CA ALA A 129 -0.61 -2.54 -4.56
C ALA A 129 -0.74 -3.87 -3.83
N ARG A 130 0.41 -4.48 -3.55
CA ARG A 130 0.50 -5.76 -2.87
C ARG A 130 1.65 -5.77 -1.88
N ALA A 131 1.35 -6.24 -0.68
CA ALA A 131 2.35 -6.53 0.32
C ALA A 131 2.42 -8.04 0.59
N GLU A 132 3.60 -8.53 0.88
CA GLU A 132 3.92 -9.91 1.17
C GLU A 132 4.20 -10.06 2.66
N PHE A 133 3.60 -11.08 3.28
CA PHE A 133 3.74 -11.37 4.69
C PHE A 133 4.14 -12.84 4.89
N PRO A 134 5.09 -13.15 5.77
CA PRO A 134 5.32 -14.52 6.20
C PRO A 134 4.08 -15.04 6.94
N ASN A 135 3.69 -16.29 6.70
CA ASN A 135 2.49 -16.89 7.29
C ASN A 135 2.70 -18.37 7.60
N SER A 136 3.84 -18.70 8.23
CA SER A 136 4.21 -20.08 8.59
C SER A 136 3.16 -20.75 9.48
N ASP A 137 2.54 -19.98 10.37
CA ASP A 137 1.56 -20.48 11.34
C ASP A 137 0.13 -20.56 10.77
N SER A 138 -0.03 -20.19 9.48
CA SER A 138 -1.31 -20.21 8.78
C SER A 138 -2.42 -19.40 9.50
N LEU A 139 -2.03 -18.34 10.21
CA LEU A 139 -2.95 -17.50 10.99
C LEU A 139 -3.91 -16.72 10.09
N VAL A 140 -3.42 -16.27 8.93
CA VAL A 140 -4.23 -15.56 7.94
C VAL A 140 -4.55 -16.48 6.79
N LEU A 141 -5.83 -16.55 6.43
CA LEU A 141 -6.31 -17.37 5.34
C LEU A 141 -6.61 -16.53 4.10
N PRO A 142 -6.41 -17.08 2.89
CA PRO A 142 -6.81 -16.40 1.66
C PRO A 142 -8.31 -16.07 1.65
N GLY A 143 -8.63 -14.85 1.21
CA GLY A 143 -10.01 -14.36 1.15
C GLY A 143 -10.49 -13.60 2.38
N GLN A 144 -9.66 -13.46 3.41
CA GLN A 144 -9.98 -12.62 4.56
C GLN A 144 -9.80 -11.13 4.24
N PHE A 145 -10.69 -10.31 4.80
CA PHE A 145 -10.51 -8.85 4.78
C PHE A 145 -9.59 -8.44 5.92
N VAL A 146 -8.59 -7.63 5.58
CA VAL A 146 -7.59 -7.12 6.51
C VAL A 146 -7.37 -5.64 6.23
N ARG A 147 -6.91 -4.90 7.24
CA ARG A 147 -6.46 -3.52 7.06
C ARG A 147 -4.94 -3.52 6.94
N VAL A 148 -4.44 -2.89 5.87
CA VAL A 148 -3.01 -2.73 5.65
C VAL A 148 -2.61 -1.33 6.08
N THR A 149 -1.69 -1.23 7.04
CA THR A 149 -1.07 0.03 7.45
C THR A 149 0.34 0.06 6.88
N ILE A 150 0.63 1.07 6.08
CA ILE A 150 1.94 1.25 5.45
C ILE A 150 2.76 2.20 6.30
N SER A 151 3.93 1.75 6.72
CA SER A 151 4.91 2.56 7.43
C SER A 151 6.13 2.76 6.53
N GLY A 152 6.78 3.92 6.65
CA GLY A 152 8.06 4.12 5.97
C GLY A 152 8.24 5.36 5.12
N PRO A 153 7.20 6.00 4.55
CA PRO A 153 7.41 7.31 3.94
C PRO A 153 7.68 8.35 5.03
N VAL A 154 8.88 8.94 4.99
CA VAL A 154 9.29 9.99 5.91
C VAL A 154 9.32 11.32 5.15
N LEU A 155 8.57 12.29 5.64
CA LEU A 155 8.63 13.66 5.13
C LEU A 155 9.89 14.34 5.66
N VAL A 156 10.73 14.79 4.75
CA VAL A 156 11.95 15.53 5.07
C VAL A 156 11.63 17.02 5.12
N ASN A 157 12.10 17.70 6.17
CA ASN A 157 11.88 19.13 6.37
C ASN A 157 10.37 19.50 6.40
N ALA A 158 9.55 18.67 7.01
CA ALA A 158 8.13 18.93 7.19
C ALA A 158 7.92 20.05 8.22
N ILE A 159 7.09 21.03 7.89
CA ILE A 159 6.64 22.04 8.85
C ILE A 159 5.28 21.60 9.37
N LEU A 160 5.20 21.29 10.65
CA LEU A 160 3.95 20.98 11.36
C LEU A 160 3.55 22.17 12.20
N ILE A 161 2.28 22.51 12.16
CA ILE A 161 1.70 23.58 12.98
C ILE A 161 0.46 23.08 13.72
N PRO A 162 0.26 23.45 14.99
CA PRO A 162 -0.95 23.10 15.72
C PRO A 162 -2.21 23.58 14.98
N GLN A 163 -3.27 22.77 14.99
CA GLN A 163 -4.53 23.12 14.34
C GLN A 163 -5.10 24.46 14.87
N GLN A 164 -4.82 24.78 16.14
CA GLN A 164 -5.25 26.03 16.79
C GLN A 164 -4.60 27.27 16.16
N ALA A 165 -3.43 27.16 15.53
CA ALA A 165 -2.74 28.26 14.86
C ALA A 165 -3.37 28.65 13.52
N VAL A 166 -4.26 27.79 12.99
CA VAL A 166 -4.85 27.97 11.66
C VAL A 166 -6.16 28.73 11.76
N LEU A 167 -6.22 29.87 11.06
CA LEU A 167 -7.42 30.65 10.88
C LEU A 167 -8.08 30.30 9.55
N GLN A 168 -9.33 29.84 9.59
CA GLN A 168 -10.13 29.65 8.39
C GLN A 168 -10.85 30.95 8.04
N THR A 169 -10.55 31.48 6.87
CA THR A 169 -11.15 32.72 6.34
C THR A 169 -11.86 32.46 5.01
N GLN A 170 -12.62 33.44 4.53
CA GLN A 170 -13.23 33.36 3.18
C GLN A 170 -12.19 33.25 2.05
N LYS A 171 -10.94 33.65 2.33
CA LYS A 171 -9.82 33.59 1.37
C LYS A 171 -9.01 32.30 1.50
N GLY A 172 -9.40 31.38 2.40
CA GLY A 172 -8.70 30.13 2.68
C GLY A 172 -8.03 30.10 4.05
N SER A 173 -7.15 29.14 4.24
CA SER A 173 -6.39 28.94 5.48
C SER A 173 -5.29 29.97 5.62
N MET A 174 -5.20 30.62 6.77
CA MET A 174 -4.19 31.63 7.09
C MET A 174 -3.56 31.36 8.45
N VAL A 175 -2.34 31.82 8.63
CA VAL A 175 -1.59 31.76 9.87
C VAL A 175 -1.07 33.14 10.20
N VAL A 176 -1.01 33.48 11.50
CA VAL A 176 -0.38 34.69 11.97
C VAL A 176 1.10 34.39 12.26
N VAL A 177 1.99 34.95 11.45
CA VAL A 177 3.44 34.85 11.63
C VAL A 177 3.92 36.07 12.40
N VAL A 178 4.84 35.86 13.32
CA VAL A 178 5.50 36.94 14.06
C VAL A 178 6.80 37.28 13.35
N GLY A 179 6.79 38.42 12.67
CA GLY A 179 7.95 38.92 11.93
C GLY A 179 8.98 39.60 12.82
N ASP A 180 9.93 40.27 12.18
CA ASP A 180 10.91 41.13 12.85
C ASP A 180 10.21 42.23 13.64
N ASN A 181 10.74 42.59 14.81
CA ASN A 181 10.14 43.53 15.76
C ASN A 181 8.79 43.13 16.36
N ASP A 182 8.50 41.81 16.41
CA ASP A 182 7.29 41.23 16.99
C ASP A 182 5.98 41.75 16.35
N ILE A 183 6.00 42.06 15.07
CA ILE A 183 4.84 42.51 14.33
C ILE A 183 4.09 41.29 13.77
N ALA A 184 2.77 41.25 13.98
CA ALA A 184 1.91 40.21 13.44
C ALA A 184 1.70 40.39 11.92
N GLU A 185 1.93 39.36 11.16
CA GLU A 185 1.67 39.29 9.71
C GLU A 185 0.71 38.13 9.42
N MET A 186 -0.39 38.42 8.75
CA MET A 186 -1.32 37.40 8.31
C MET A 186 -0.88 36.82 6.98
N ARG A 187 -0.55 35.53 6.93
CA ARG A 187 0.00 34.88 5.75
C ARG A 187 -0.87 33.71 5.30
N PRO A 188 -1.24 33.63 4.01
CA PRO A 188 -1.94 32.48 3.47
C PRO A 188 -1.03 31.26 3.47
N VAL A 189 -1.60 30.10 3.86
CA VAL A 189 -0.90 28.83 3.90
C VAL A 189 -1.70 27.76 3.17
N LYS A 190 -0.99 26.85 2.52
CA LYS A 190 -1.58 25.66 1.96
C LYS A 190 -1.34 24.51 2.92
N LEU A 191 -2.43 23.99 3.45
CA LEU A 191 -2.40 22.89 4.40
C LEU A 191 -2.45 21.54 3.65
N GLY A 192 -1.60 20.62 4.06
CA GLY A 192 -1.63 19.23 3.68
C GLY A 192 -2.42 18.38 4.65
N GLN A 193 -1.98 17.15 4.86
CA GLN A 193 -2.64 16.18 5.73
C GLN A 193 -2.46 16.55 7.22
N ALA A 194 -3.48 16.21 8.02
CA ALA A 194 -3.40 16.35 9.48
C ALA A 194 -2.69 15.14 10.11
N TYR A 195 -1.83 15.40 11.08
CA TYR A 195 -1.10 14.39 11.85
C TYR A 195 -1.24 14.69 13.35
N GLY A 196 -1.88 13.81 14.08
CA GLY A 196 -1.90 13.81 15.55
C GLY A 196 -2.44 15.07 16.25
N GLY A 197 -3.06 16.00 15.54
CA GLY A 197 -3.51 17.30 16.08
C GLY A 197 -2.82 18.49 15.45
N ASP A 198 -1.83 18.24 14.56
CA ASP A 198 -1.12 19.25 13.79
C ASP A 198 -1.47 19.16 12.31
N PHE A 199 -1.33 20.27 11.58
CA PHE A 199 -1.39 20.30 10.13
C PHE A 199 0.01 20.34 9.52
N LEU A 200 0.22 19.54 8.49
CA LEU A 200 1.37 19.71 7.59
C LEU A 200 1.16 20.98 6.77
N VAL A 201 2.20 21.80 6.68
CA VAL A 201 2.20 22.99 5.80
C VAL A 201 2.95 22.66 4.52
N ASP A 202 2.24 22.65 3.40
CA ASP A 202 2.84 22.43 2.09
C ASP A 202 3.52 23.67 1.55
N GLU A 203 2.89 24.86 1.72
CA GLU A 203 3.38 26.15 1.22
C GLU A 203 2.97 27.28 2.16
N GLY A 204 3.78 28.34 2.21
CA GLY A 204 3.46 29.59 2.92
C GLY A 204 4.29 29.86 4.16
N LEU A 205 4.97 28.87 4.74
CA LEU A 205 5.86 29.05 5.90
C LEU A 205 7.29 28.58 5.58
N LYS A 206 8.24 29.12 6.31
CA LYS A 206 9.65 28.69 6.30
C LYS A 206 10.02 28.07 7.64
N PRO A 207 10.98 27.14 7.67
CA PRO A 207 11.50 26.60 8.92
C PRO A 207 12.06 27.72 9.82
N GLY A 208 11.73 27.66 11.11
CA GLY A 208 12.20 28.63 12.11
C GLY A 208 11.36 29.91 12.23
N GLU A 209 10.33 30.11 11.41
CA GLU A 209 9.39 31.21 11.60
C GLU A 209 8.52 31.00 12.85
N ARG A 210 8.33 32.07 13.62
CA ARG A 210 7.46 32.06 14.80
C ARG A 210 6.03 32.30 14.38
N ILE A 211 5.10 31.51 14.90
CA ILE A 211 3.67 31.62 14.63
C ILE A 211 2.90 31.82 15.92
N VAL A 212 1.77 32.49 15.83
CA VAL A 212 0.83 32.64 16.96
C VAL A 212 -0.06 31.40 17.03
N VAL A 213 0.00 30.66 18.14
CA VAL A 213 -0.84 29.49 18.39
C VAL A 213 -2.10 29.85 19.17
N GLU A 214 -1.94 30.67 20.22
CA GLU A 214 -3.05 31.15 21.06
C GLU A 214 -3.24 32.64 20.88
N GLY A 215 -4.50 33.07 20.96
CA GLY A 215 -4.83 34.48 20.83
C GLY A 215 -4.83 35.00 19.37
N THR A 216 -4.90 34.13 18.41
CA THR A 216 -4.94 34.46 16.96
C THR A 216 -6.02 35.47 16.61
N ASN A 217 -7.16 35.48 17.31
CA ASN A 217 -8.25 36.42 17.12
C ASN A 217 -7.93 37.84 17.67
N LYS A 218 -6.92 37.99 18.53
CA LYS A 218 -6.49 39.25 19.09
C LYS A 218 -5.33 39.87 18.33
N ALA A 219 -4.57 39.07 17.60
CA ALA A 219 -3.43 39.50 16.80
C ALA A 219 -3.93 40.20 15.53
N GLN A 220 -3.87 41.54 15.52
CA GLN A 220 -4.22 42.32 14.33
C GLN A 220 -3.01 42.48 13.41
N PRO A 221 -3.16 42.33 12.09
CA PRO A 221 -2.07 42.51 11.15
C PRO A 221 -1.44 43.90 11.27
N GLY A 222 -0.12 43.95 11.31
CA GLY A 222 0.63 45.21 11.42
C GLY A 222 0.77 45.77 12.83
N GLN A 223 0.25 45.09 13.85
CA GLN A 223 0.42 45.51 15.25
C GLN A 223 1.45 44.65 15.98
N PRO A 224 2.18 45.22 16.95
CA PRO A 224 3.10 44.48 17.79
C PRO A 224 2.32 43.52 18.70
N VAL A 225 2.81 42.28 18.83
CA VAL A 225 2.26 41.24 19.69
C VAL A 225 3.14 41.07 20.91
N SER A 226 2.52 40.93 22.09
CA SER A 226 3.24 40.55 23.29
C SER A 226 3.37 39.03 23.34
N ILE A 227 4.60 38.54 23.26
CA ILE A 227 4.89 37.12 23.24
C ILE A 227 4.86 36.58 24.66
N VAL A 228 3.90 35.70 24.95
CA VAL A 228 3.97 34.80 26.09
C VAL A 228 4.48 33.47 25.53
N GLN A 229 5.71 33.06 25.87
CA GLN A 229 6.25 31.77 25.45
C GLN A 229 5.31 30.68 25.98
N ALA A 230 4.64 29.96 25.05
CA ALA A 230 4.04 28.70 25.41
C ALA A 230 5.19 27.71 25.71
N GLU A 231 5.10 26.95 26.79
CA GLU A 231 5.98 25.82 27.03
C GLU A 231 5.92 24.92 25.77
N GLU A 232 7.09 24.65 25.20
CA GLU A 232 7.19 23.64 24.13
C GLU A 232 6.57 22.35 24.65
N PRO A 233 5.60 21.75 23.94
CA PRO A 233 5.14 20.42 24.29
C PRO A 233 6.35 19.50 24.21
N GLU A 234 6.74 18.91 25.35
CA GLU A 234 7.78 17.89 25.41
C GLU A 234 7.59 16.92 24.24
N ALA A 235 8.67 16.72 23.50
CA ALA A 235 8.70 15.75 22.40
C ALA A 235 8.13 14.43 22.94
N ARG A 236 6.93 14.09 22.49
CA ARG A 236 6.32 12.80 22.84
C ARG A 236 7.23 11.75 22.25
N GLU A 237 8.07 11.18 23.12
CA GLU A 237 8.74 9.93 22.82
C GLU A 237 7.66 8.94 22.40
N GLU A 238 7.76 8.47 21.18
CA GLU A 238 6.94 7.35 20.71
C GLU A 238 7.17 6.18 21.65
N GLY A 239 6.19 5.99 22.53
CA GLY A 239 6.13 4.84 23.42
C GLY A 239 6.05 3.56 22.60
N THR A 240 7.20 2.89 22.50
CA THR A 240 7.29 1.47 22.20
C THR A 240 6.39 0.71 23.18
N LYS A 241 5.27 0.21 22.69
CA LYS A 241 4.59 -0.96 23.28
C LYS A 241 3.87 -1.73 22.20
#